data_0f192bbad05eb6e47cdd608b74b869f6
#
_entry.id   0f192bbad05eb6e47cdd608b74b869f6
#
_cell.length_a   1.000
_cell.length_b   1.000
_cell.length_c   1.000
_cell.angle_alpha   90.00
_cell.angle_beta   90.00
_cell.angle_gamma   90.00
#
_symmetry.space_group_name_H-M   'P 1'
#
loop_
_entity.id
_entity.type
_entity.pdbx_description
1 polymer ?
#
loop_
_entity_poly.entity_id
_entity_poly.type
_entity_poly.pdbx_seq_one_letter_code
_entity_poly.pdbx_strand_id
1 'polypeptide(L)'
;VKLRSSSLSLADNPAPLVWNPAWRLVLASASPQRSEILSELEIQFEVRPTAAEELSSGEPVEVALANAVAKADAGRQALSAAERSNCVVLAADTVVALGGTIYGKPADASQARQYLTELASGAHEVIGGIALIDVDGVTRTAIARTEVEFKPLSREQIDQQIALGEWQGRAGGYAIQLSGDQMVARIGSDRLNVVGLSKSALGGLVQGLLPAGSVAPNRYTD
;
A
#
# COMPACT_ATOMS: atom_id res chain seq x y z
N VAL A 1 28.37 0.29 4.65
CA VAL A 1 27.67 -0.99 4.46
C VAL A 1 26.75 -0.79 3.27
N LYS A 2 27.05 -1.43 2.12
CA LYS A 2 26.21 -1.37 0.92
C LYS A 2 24.93 -2.15 1.22
N LEU A 3 23.81 -1.44 1.29
CA LEU A 3 22.47 -2.04 1.25
C LEU A 3 22.36 -2.84 -0.05
N ARG A 4 22.15 -4.15 0.07
CA ARG A 4 21.76 -4.97 -1.07
C ARG A 4 20.35 -4.54 -1.46
N SER A 5 20.22 -3.92 -2.63
CA SER A 5 18.96 -3.73 -3.32
C SER A 5 18.39 -5.13 -3.60
N SER A 6 17.51 -5.61 -2.73
CA SER A 6 16.61 -6.71 -3.10
C SER A 6 15.56 -6.10 -4.02
N SER A 7 15.75 -6.26 -5.34
CA SER A 7 14.71 -5.95 -6.31
C SER A 7 13.43 -6.66 -5.87
N LEU A 8 12.37 -5.87 -5.60
CA LEU A 8 11.03 -6.42 -5.40
C LEU A 8 10.69 -7.23 -6.65
N SER A 9 10.51 -8.54 -6.50
CA SER A 9 10.20 -9.39 -7.65
C SER A 9 8.82 -9.03 -8.17
N LEU A 10 8.75 -8.42 -9.35
CA LEU A 10 7.53 -8.11 -10.09
C LEU A 10 6.92 -9.37 -10.74
N ALA A 11 7.11 -10.55 -10.15
CA ALA A 11 6.83 -11.85 -10.77
C ALA A 11 5.35 -12.13 -11.09
N ASP A 12 4.41 -11.31 -10.66
CA ASP A 12 3.00 -11.38 -11.09
C ASP A 12 2.72 -10.26 -12.08
N ASN A 13 2.84 -10.58 -13.36
CA ASN A 13 2.76 -9.66 -14.48
C ASN A 13 1.30 -9.35 -14.91
N PRO A 14 0.58 -8.41 -14.28
CA PRO A 14 -0.54 -7.79 -14.94
C PRO A 14 0.00 -6.83 -16.00
N ALA A 15 -0.80 -6.55 -17.03
CA ALA A 15 -0.47 -5.65 -18.12
C ALA A 15 0.22 -4.36 -17.62
N PRO A 16 1.15 -3.76 -18.41
CA PRO A 16 1.82 -2.53 -18.02
C PRO A 16 0.77 -1.46 -17.67
N LEU A 17 0.99 -0.75 -16.57
CA LEU A 17 0.08 0.28 -16.12
C LEU A 17 0.15 1.44 -17.12
N VAL A 18 -0.94 1.65 -17.87
CA VAL A 18 -1.01 2.73 -18.87
C VAL A 18 -1.49 4.00 -18.18
N TRP A 19 -0.57 4.94 -18.02
CA TRP A 19 -0.86 6.26 -17.45
C TRP A 19 -1.03 7.30 -18.57
N ASN A 20 -2.05 8.17 -18.48
CA ASN A 20 -2.21 9.28 -19.42
C ASN A 20 -1.12 10.34 -19.12
N PRO A 21 -0.20 10.62 -20.06
CA PRO A 21 0.90 11.56 -19.82
C PRO A 21 0.45 13.03 -19.66
N ALA A 22 -0.80 13.34 -20.00
CA ALA A 22 -1.36 14.67 -19.77
C ALA A 22 -1.74 14.91 -18.29
N TRP A 23 -1.84 13.86 -17.47
CA TRP A 23 -2.18 13.97 -16.07
C TRP A 23 -0.94 13.90 -15.18
N ARG A 24 -0.92 14.78 -14.19
CA ARG A 24 0.07 14.73 -13.11
C ARG A 24 -0.50 13.89 -11.97
N LEU A 25 0.29 12.94 -11.47
CA LEU A 25 -0.09 12.15 -10.30
C LEU A 25 0.43 12.80 -9.02
N VAL A 26 -0.46 13.02 -8.07
CA VAL A 26 -0.12 13.43 -6.70
C VAL A 26 -0.35 12.25 -5.77
N LEU A 27 0.71 11.78 -5.11
CA LEU A 27 0.63 10.75 -4.07
C LEU A 27 0.39 11.43 -2.71
N ALA A 28 -0.84 11.32 -2.21
CA ALA A 28 -1.25 11.83 -0.90
C ALA A 28 -0.85 10.86 0.22
N SER A 29 0.45 10.59 0.35
CA SER A 29 1.00 9.64 1.33
C SER A 29 2.44 10.00 1.69
N ALA A 30 2.79 9.83 2.98
CA ALA A 30 4.18 9.94 3.47
C ALA A 30 4.94 8.60 3.41
N SER A 31 4.32 7.50 2.95
CA SER A 31 4.95 6.18 2.92
C SER A 31 6.02 6.09 1.85
N PRO A 32 7.32 5.87 2.23
CA PRO A 32 8.38 5.67 1.25
C PRO A 32 8.15 4.43 0.39
N GLN A 33 7.53 3.39 0.94
CA GLN A 33 7.25 2.14 0.22
C GLN A 33 6.31 2.37 -0.97
N ARG A 34 5.28 3.21 -0.80
CA ARG A 34 4.37 3.56 -1.90
C ARG A 34 5.08 4.33 -3.00
N SER A 35 6.00 5.23 -2.60
CA SER A 35 6.84 5.96 -3.55
C SER A 35 7.77 5.02 -4.32
N GLU A 36 8.40 4.06 -3.64
CA GLU A 36 9.24 3.03 -4.26
C GLU A 36 8.45 2.21 -5.29
N ILE A 37 7.26 1.70 -4.91
CA ILE A 37 6.40 0.93 -5.81
C ILE A 37 6.00 1.74 -7.05
N LEU A 38 5.59 3.01 -6.89
CA LEU A 38 5.25 3.86 -8.05
C LEU A 38 6.46 4.15 -8.93
N SER A 39 7.65 4.32 -8.35
CA SER A 39 8.90 4.52 -9.09
C SER A 39 9.28 3.26 -9.89
N GLU A 40 9.13 2.07 -9.31
CA GLU A 40 9.36 0.79 -10.01
C GLU A 40 8.35 0.55 -11.14
N LEU A 41 7.15 1.12 -11.03
CA LEU A 41 6.14 1.11 -12.09
C LEU A 41 6.39 2.18 -13.16
N GLU A 42 7.50 2.93 -13.08
CA GLU A 42 7.87 4.02 -13.97
C GLU A 42 6.81 5.13 -14.09
N ILE A 43 5.99 5.30 -13.04
CA ILE A 43 4.99 6.36 -12.96
C ILE A 43 5.65 7.61 -12.40
N GLN A 44 5.50 8.74 -13.08
CA GLN A 44 5.92 10.04 -12.55
C GLN A 44 4.86 10.57 -11.57
N PHE A 45 5.29 10.96 -10.39
CA PHE A 45 4.39 11.47 -9.35
C PHE A 45 5.07 12.53 -8.49
N GLU A 46 4.24 13.31 -7.81
CA GLU A 46 4.66 14.25 -6.77
C GLU A 46 4.16 13.77 -5.41
N VAL A 47 5.01 13.75 -4.39
CA VAL A 47 4.63 13.35 -3.03
C VAL A 47 4.10 14.56 -2.28
N ARG A 48 2.83 14.51 -1.85
CA ARG A 48 2.18 15.52 -1.00
C ARG A 48 1.45 14.83 0.16
N PRO A 49 2.12 14.57 1.28
CA PRO A 49 1.51 13.96 2.45
C PRO A 49 0.35 14.79 2.98
N THR A 50 -0.64 14.12 3.54
CA THR A 50 -1.82 14.75 4.14
C THR A 50 -1.91 14.42 5.63
N ALA A 51 -2.56 15.29 6.40
CA ALA A 51 -2.85 15.11 7.82
C ALA A 51 -4.34 14.70 8.04
N ALA A 52 -4.87 13.83 7.18
CA ALA A 52 -6.22 13.30 7.37
C ALA A 52 -6.30 12.46 8.65
N GLU A 53 -7.39 12.59 9.38
CA GLU A 53 -7.70 11.71 10.51
C GLU A 53 -7.91 10.29 10.00
N GLU A 54 -7.27 9.32 10.66
CA GLU A 54 -7.34 7.90 10.33
C GLU A 54 -8.20 7.15 11.35
N LEU A 55 -9.14 6.36 10.88
CA LEU A 55 -9.84 5.39 11.70
C LEU A 55 -8.85 4.29 12.12
N SER A 56 -8.92 3.87 13.38
CA SER A 56 -8.08 2.80 13.95
C SER A 56 -8.87 1.57 14.39
N SER A 57 -10.21 1.62 14.28
CA SER A 57 -11.11 0.54 14.68
C SER A 57 -12.33 0.51 13.79
N GLY A 58 -12.96 -0.67 13.67
CA GLY A 58 -14.11 -0.91 12.83
C GLY A 58 -13.94 -2.20 12.03
N GLU A 59 -14.76 -2.40 11.01
CA GLU A 59 -14.56 -3.49 10.05
C GLU A 59 -13.31 -3.20 9.20
N PRO A 60 -12.34 -4.13 9.12
CA PRO A 60 -11.02 -3.87 8.55
C PRO A 60 -11.04 -3.31 7.11
N VAL A 61 -11.94 -3.81 6.26
CA VAL A 61 -12.09 -3.33 4.87
C VAL A 61 -12.63 -1.91 4.83
N GLU A 62 -13.64 -1.62 5.66
CA GLU A 62 -14.24 -0.28 5.73
C GLU A 62 -13.22 0.75 6.24
N VAL A 63 -12.41 0.37 7.24
CA VAL A 63 -11.35 1.22 7.78
C VAL A 63 -10.29 1.52 6.71
N ALA A 64 -9.78 0.50 6.03
CA ALA A 64 -8.78 0.69 4.99
C ALA A 64 -9.28 1.62 3.87
N LEU A 65 -10.55 1.43 3.45
CA LEU A 65 -11.16 2.21 2.40
C LEU A 65 -11.44 3.65 2.84
N ALA A 66 -12.05 3.85 4.02
CA ALA A 66 -12.36 5.16 4.56
C ALA A 66 -11.09 6.01 4.74
N ASN A 67 -10.02 5.41 5.28
CA ASN A 67 -8.74 6.09 5.44
C ASN A 67 -8.11 6.48 4.10
N ALA A 68 -8.17 5.60 3.09
CA ALA A 68 -7.68 5.91 1.75
C ALA A 68 -8.46 7.09 1.13
N VAL A 69 -9.79 7.09 1.24
CA VAL A 69 -10.66 8.16 0.73
C VAL A 69 -10.38 9.47 1.45
N ALA A 70 -10.33 9.47 2.79
CA ALA A 70 -10.05 10.68 3.58
C ALA A 70 -8.71 11.32 3.20
N LYS A 71 -7.66 10.49 2.98
CA LYS A 71 -6.35 10.98 2.51
C LYS A 71 -6.41 11.55 1.10
N ALA A 72 -7.14 10.91 0.18
CA ALA A 72 -7.29 11.38 -1.19
C ALA A 72 -8.07 12.72 -1.22
N ASP A 73 -9.14 12.83 -0.46
CA ASP A 73 -9.92 14.05 -0.34
C ASP A 73 -9.10 15.22 0.21
N ALA A 74 -8.36 14.98 1.30
CA ALA A 74 -7.45 15.98 1.87
C ALA A 74 -6.37 16.41 0.87
N GLY A 75 -5.79 15.45 0.12
CA GLY A 75 -4.84 15.73 -0.96
C GLY A 75 -5.44 16.60 -2.06
N ARG A 76 -6.65 16.29 -2.50
CA ARG A 76 -7.35 17.10 -3.52
C ARG A 76 -7.73 18.49 -3.02
N GLN A 77 -8.16 18.61 -1.77
CA GLN A 77 -8.49 19.90 -1.17
C GLN A 77 -7.27 20.83 -1.09
N ALA A 78 -6.07 20.25 -0.86
CA ALA A 78 -4.81 21.00 -0.81
C ALA A 78 -4.34 21.52 -2.18
N LEU A 79 -4.91 21.03 -3.29
CA LEU A 79 -4.60 21.52 -4.64
C LEU A 79 -5.30 22.84 -4.93
N SER A 80 -4.59 23.75 -5.62
CA SER A 80 -5.20 24.96 -6.21
C SER A 80 -6.20 24.59 -7.30
N ALA A 81 -7.07 25.53 -7.67
CA ALA A 81 -8.04 25.32 -8.75
C ALA A 81 -7.37 24.98 -10.09
N ALA A 82 -6.21 25.59 -10.38
CA ALA A 82 -5.44 25.32 -11.59
C ALA A 82 -4.83 23.91 -11.58
N GLU A 83 -4.36 23.43 -10.43
CA GLU A 83 -3.81 22.07 -10.32
C GLU A 83 -4.91 21.00 -10.45
N ARG A 84 -6.09 21.25 -9.90
CA ARG A 84 -7.22 20.27 -9.96
C ARG A 84 -7.62 19.90 -11.39
N SER A 85 -7.38 20.77 -12.37
CA SER A 85 -7.77 20.53 -13.77
C SER A 85 -6.86 19.52 -14.50
N ASN A 86 -5.68 19.20 -13.93
CA ASN A 86 -4.73 18.27 -14.55
C ASN A 86 -4.07 17.30 -13.57
N CYS A 87 -4.43 17.35 -12.28
CA CYS A 87 -3.88 16.44 -11.28
C CYS A 87 -4.88 15.35 -10.90
N VAL A 88 -4.38 14.12 -10.88
CA VAL A 88 -5.04 12.97 -10.30
C VAL A 88 -4.42 12.72 -8.92
N VAL A 89 -5.24 12.54 -7.89
CA VAL A 89 -4.75 12.30 -6.53
C VAL A 89 -4.89 10.82 -6.19
N LEU A 90 -3.81 10.19 -5.80
CA LEU A 90 -3.75 8.81 -5.32
C LEU A 90 -3.47 8.80 -3.83
N ALA A 91 -4.27 8.07 -3.08
CA ALA A 91 -4.00 7.71 -1.70
C ALA A 91 -4.23 6.23 -1.46
N ALA A 92 -3.60 5.70 -0.44
CA ALA A 92 -3.81 4.34 0.00
C ALA A 92 -3.72 4.24 1.52
N ASP A 93 -4.35 3.20 2.06
CA ASP A 93 -4.18 2.81 3.45
C ASP A 93 -3.96 1.30 3.53
N THR A 94 -3.27 0.85 4.57
CA THR A 94 -2.92 -0.55 4.75
C THR A 94 -3.27 -0.97 6.17
N VAL A 95 -4.15 -1.94 6.28
CA VAL A 95 -4.63 -2.52 7.54
C VAL A 95 -4.17 -3.96 7.61
N VAL A 96 -3.63 -4.37 8.76
CA VAL A 96 -3.35 -5.78 9.09
C VAL A 96 -4.44 -6.25 10.02
N ALA A 97 -5.07 -7.39 9.73
CA ALA A 97 -6.17 -7.93 10.53
C ALA A 97 -6.06 -9.45 10.71
N LEU A 98 -6.39 -9.91 11.92
CA LEU A 98 -6.53 -11.34 12.25
C LEU A 98 -7.86 -11.54 12.97
N GLY A 99 -8.73 -12.40 12.41
CA GLY A 99 -10.04 -12.67 13.01
C GLY A 99 -10.92 -11.42 13.19
N GLY A 100 -10.79 -10.41 12.31
CA GLY A 100 -11.51 -9.13 12.40
C GLY A 100 -10.86 -8.10 13.34
N THR A 101 -9.86 -8.47 14.11
CA THR A 101 -9.10 -7.53 14.96
C THR A 101 -8.04 -6.81 14.12
N ILE A 102 -8.02 -5.48 14.20
CA ILE A 102 -7.03 -4.64 13.50
C ILE A 102 -5.75 -4.51 14.34
N TYR A 103 -4.62 -4.76 13.70
CA TYR A 103 -3.27 -4.57 14.22
C TYR A 103 -2.65 -3.34 13.56
N GLY A 104 -2.82 -2.20 14.20
CA GLY A 104 -2.30 -0.91 13.75
C GLY A 104 -0.78 -0.81 13.87
N LYS A 105 -0.27 0.42 13.88
CA LYS A 105 1.14 0.70 14.16
C LYS A 105 1.37 0.55 15.67
N PRO A 106 2.25 -0.36 16.13
CA PRO A 106 2.49 -0.53 17.57
C PRO A 106 3.13 0.73 18.15
N ALA A 107 2.70 1.10 19.35
CA ALA A 107 3.18 2.29 20.06
C ALA A 107 4.60 2.07 20.62
N ASP A 108 4.93 0.83 20.98
CA ASP A 108 6.21 0.46 21.58
C ASP A 108 6.61 -0.98 21.24
N ALA A 109 7.81 -1.37 21.68
CA ALA A 109 8.36 -2.71 21.46
C ALA A 109 7.56 -3.82 22.16
N SER A 110 6.88 -3.53 23.26
CA SER A 110 6.03 -4.49 23.96
C SER A 110 4.79 -4.82 23.14
N GLN A 111 4.13 -3.81 22.61
CA GLN A 111 2.97 -3.98 21.74
C GLN A 111 3.36 -4.64 20.40
N ALA A 112 4.51 -4.28 19.84
CA ALA A 112 5.01 -4.93 18.63
C ALA A 112 5.27 -6.44 18.86
N ARG A 113 5.84 -6.81 20.02
CA ARG A 113 6.02 -8.21 20.42
C ARG A 113 4.69 -8.95 20.55
N GLN A 114 3.72 -8.32 21.20
CA GLN A 114 2.36 -8.87 21.32
C GLN A 114 1.76 -9.12 19.93
N TYR A 115 1.81 -8.14 19.03
CA TYR A 115 1.29 -8.25 17.66
C TYR A 115 1.93 -9.41 16.91
N LEU A 116 3.27 -9.52 16.91
CA LEU A 116 3.95 -10.60 16.22
C LEU A 116 3.58 -11.98 16.79
N THR A 117 3.41 -12.07 18.13
CA THR A 117 3.01 -13.32 18.79
C THR A 117 1.59 -13.73 18.35
N GLU A 118 0.65 -12.79 18.31
CA GLU A 118 -0.72 -13.03 17.92
C GLU A 118 -0.84 -13.36 16.45
N LEU A 119 -0.17 -12.58 15.56
CA LEU A 119 -0.16 -12.81 14.11
C LEU A 119 0.52 -14.13 13.72
N ALA A 120 1.45 -14.64 14.53
CA ALA A 120 2.07 -15.96 14.33
C ALA A 120 1.15 -17.13 14.72
N SER A 121 0.00 -16.90 15.33
CA SER A 121 -0.96 -17.95 15.71
C SER A 121 -1.80 -18.46 14.55
N GLY A 122 -1.82 -17.78 13.40
CA GLY A 122 -2.60 -18.17 12.23
C GLY A 122 -2.36 -17.28 11.02
N ALA A 123 -3.06 -17.56 9.95
CA ALA A 123 -3.05 -16.70 8.77
C ALA A 123 -3.79 -15.40 9.06
N HIS A 124 -3.17 -14.27 8.75
CA HIS A 124 -3.75 -12.94 8.86
C HIS A 124 -3.89 -12.29 7.49
N GLU A 125 -4.74 -11.28 7.39
CA GLU A 125 -4.95 -10.54 6.15
C GLU A 125 -4.25 -9.18 6.19
N VAL A 126 -3.65 -8.81 5.06
CA VAL A 126 -3.23 -7.44 4.78
C VAL A 126 -4.21 -6.86 3.76
N ILE A 127 -4.92 -5.82 4.17
CA ILE A 127 -5.99 -5.19 3.42
C ILE A 127 -5.50 -3.81 2.99
N GLY A 128 -5.35 -3.63 1.67
CA GLY A 128 -5.01 -2.35 1.05
C GLY A 128 -6.26 -1.66 0.53
N GLY A 129 -6.59 -0.49 1.08
CA GLY A 129 -7.56 0.43 0.51
C GLY A 129 -6.85 1.40 -0.41
N ILE A 130 -7.38 1.62 -1.62
CA ILE A 130 -6.85 2.57 -2.59
C ILE A 130 -7.97 3.51 -3.01
N ALA A 131 -7.69 4.80 -3.00
CA ALA A 131 -8.58 5.83 -3.51
C ALA A 131 -7.85 6.69 -4.54
N LEU A 132 -8.52 6.96 -5.66
CA LEU A 132 -8.02 7.77 -6.74
C LEU A 132 -9.09 8.80 -7.09
N ILE A 133 -8.74 10.10 -7.05
CA ILE A 133 -9.63 11.18 -7.45
C ILE A 133 -9.11 11.76 -8.76
N ASP A 134 -9.93 11.71 -9.79
CA ASP A 134 -9.56 12.19 -11.13
C ASP A 134 -9.66 13.71 -11.28
N VAL A 135 -9.34 14.19 -12.48
CA VAL A 135 -9.37 15.63 -12.81
C VAL A 135 -10.77 16.24 -12.69
N ASP A 136 -11.81 15.44 -12.91
CA ASP A 136 -13.21 15.87 -12.80
C ASP A 136 -13.71 15.83 -11.35
N GLY A 137 -12.90 15.30 -10.42
CA GLY A 137 -13.24 15.15 -9.01
C GLY A 137 -14.02 13.89 -8.69
N VAL A 138 -14.05 12.93 -9.60
CA VAL A 138 -14.71 11.63 -9.36
C VAL A 138 -13.78 10.74 -8.57
N THR A 139 -14.25 10.26 -7.42
CA THR A 139 -13.51 9.31 -6.56
C THR A 139 -13.77 7.89 -7.03
N ARG A 140 -12.70 7.15 -7.28
CA ARG A 140 -12.71 5.70 -7.54
C ARG A 140 -11.93 4.99 -6.47
N THR A 141 -12.40 3.83 -6.08
CA THR A 141 -11.80 3.06 -4.99
C THR A 141 -11.59 1.61 -5.38
N ALA A 142 -10.59 0.99 -4.77
CA ALA A 142 -10.35 -0.44 -4.88
C ALA A 142 -9.87 -1.00 -3.54
N ILE A 143 -10.11 -2.30 -3.34
CA ILE A 143 -9.62 -3.08 -2.21
C ILE A 143 -8.73 -4.20 -2.75
N ALA A 144 -7.58 -4.38 -2.12
CA ALA A 144 -6.75 -5.56 -2.28
C ALA A 144 -6.67 -6.31 -0.95
N ARG A 145 -6.74 -7.65 -1.00
CA ARG A 145 -6.56 -8.52 0.17
C ARG A 145 -5.45 -9.50 -0.10
N THR A 146 -4.54 -9.66 0.84
CA THR A 146 -3.45 -10.61 0.75
C THR A 146 -3.33 -11.34 2.08
N GLU A 147 -3.49 -12.65 2.03
CA GLU A 147 -3.26 -13.50 3.19
C GLU A 147 -1.77 -13.68 3.42
N VAL A 148 -1.34 -13.58 4.66
CA VAL A 148 0.03 -13.80 5.10
C VAL A 148 0.02 -14.78 6.27
N GLU A 149 0.85 -15.80 6.18
CA GLU A 149 1.03 -16.79 7.22
C GLU A 149 2.49 -16.79 7.67
N PHE A 150 2.71 -16.65 8.97
CA PHE A 150 4.04 -16.75 9.53
C PHE A 150 4.41 -18.21 9.82
N LYS A 151 5.69 -18.51 9.77
CA LYS A 151 6.25 -19.74 10.35
C LYS A 151 5.97 -19.75 11.86
N PRO A 152 5.94 -20.91 12.50
CA PRO A 152 6.00 -20.95 13.96
C PRO A 152 7.21 -20.15 14.44
N LEU A 153 6.98 -19.12 15.24
CA LEU A 153 8.03 -18.24 15.75
C LEU A 153 8.30 -18.54 17.23
N SER A 154 9.57 -18.77 17.58
CA SER A 154 9.97 -18.81 18.98
C SER A 154 10.01 -17.39 19.57
N ARG A 155 9.98 -17.31 20.91
CA ARG A 155 10.12 -16.04 21.62
C ARG A 155 11.41 -15.31 21.23
N GLU A 156 12.51 -16.06 21.12
CA GLU A 156 13.83 -15.52 20.76
C GLU A 156 13.83 -14.93 19.35
N GLN A 157 13.13 -15.57 18.40
CA GLN A 157 12.99 -15.07 17.04
C GLN A 157 12.18 -13.78 17.00
N ILE A 158 11.08 -13.70 17.77
CA ILE A 158 10.29 -12.46 17.92
C ILE A 158 11.16 -11.37 18.56
N ASP A 159 11.89 -11.67 19.63
CA ASP A 159 12.77 -10.71 20.30
C ASP A 159 13.86 -10.17 19.37
N GLN A 160 14.42 -11.02 18.51
CA GLN A 160 15.38 -10.60 17.47
C GLN A 160 14.72 -9.62 16.47
N GLN A 161 13.50 -9.89 16.01
CA GLN A 161 12.77 -8.99 15.12
C GLN A 161 12.47 -7.64 15.78
N ILE A 162 12.09 -7.65 17.05
CA ILE A 162 11.88 -6.43 17.81
C ILE A 162 13.16 -5.61 17.96
N ALA A 163 14.30 -6.26 18.22
CA ALA A 163 15.59 -5.59 18.35
C ALA A 163 16.06 -4.89 17.07
N LEU A 164 15.62 -5.32 15.89
CA LEU A 164 15.91 -4.66 14.61
C LEU A 164 15.22 -3.29 14.49
N GLY A 165 14.16 -3.02 15.26
CA GLY A 165 13.42 -1.75 15.21
C GLY A 165 12.56 -1.56 13.95
N GLU A 166 12.49 -2.54 13.06
CA GLU A 166 11.77 -2.45 11.78
C GLU A 166 10.24 -2.42 11.93
N TRP A 167 9.71 -2.68 13.12
CA TRP A 167 8.30 -2.59 13.48
C TRP A 167 7.78 -1.16 13.55
N GLN A 168 8.66 -0.18 13.76
CA GLN A 168 8.28 1.21 13.97
C GLN A 168 7.54 1.79 12.77
N GLY A 169 6.36 2.37 13.04
CA GLY A 169 5.52 3.00 12.03
C GLY A 169 4.85 2.05 11.03
N ARG A 170 4.83 0.73 11.31
CA ARG A 170 4.26 -0.30 10.40
C ARG A 170 3.06 -0.99 11.02
N ALA A 171 1.98 -1.10 10.24
CA ALA A 171 0.82 -1.90 10.64
C ALA A 171 1.24 -3.37 10.87
N GLY A 172 0.72 -3.99 11.91
CA GLY A 172 1.10 -5.35 12.31
C GLY A 172 2.49 -5.48 12.91
N GLY A 173 3.31 -4.42 12.94
CA GLY A 173 4.65 -4.43 13.54
C GLY A 173 5.70 -5.20 12.75
N TYR A 174 5.57 -5.36 11.42
CA TYR A 174 6.58 -6.03 10.58
C TYR A 174 6.74 -5.38 9.21
N ALA A 175 7.85 -5.70 8.55
CA ALA A 175 8.19 -5.21 7.22
C ALA A 175 8.61 -6.37 6.32
N ILE A 176 7.70 -6.81 5.45
CA ILE A 176 7.96 -7.98 4.59
C ILE A 176 9.08 -7.74 3.57
N GLN A 177 9.35 -6.51 3.20
CA GLN A 177 10.45 -6.13 2.30
C GLN A 177 11.83 -6.08 3.00
N LEU A 178 11.87 -6.28 4.32
CA LEU A 178 13.08 -6.31 5.15
C LEU A 178 13.20 -7.68 5.83
N SER A 179 13.56 -7.70 7.09
CA SER A 179 13.73 -8.95 7.86
C SER A 179 12.41 -9.72 8.08
N GLY A 180 11.27 -9.05 7.98
CA GLY A 180 9.96 -9.67 8.10
C GLY A 180 9.72 -10.82 7.12
N ASP A 181 10.38 -10.81 5.96
CA ASP A 181 10.31 -11.91 4.98
C ASP A 181 10.76 -13.26 5.57
N GLN A 182 11.73 -13.25 6.49
CA GLN A 182 12.23 -14.47 7.14
C GLN A 182 11.18 -15.14 8.03
N MET A 183 10.19 -14.37 8.53
CA MET A 183 9.09 -14.88 9.34
C MET A 183 8.00 -15.54 8.49
N VAL A 184 7.89 -15.21 7.21
CA VAL A 184 6.80 -15.66 6.34
C VAL A 184 6.97 -17.12 5.94
N ALA A 185 5.91 -17.90 6.14
CA ALA A 185 5.77 -19.26 5.61
C ALA A 185 5.06 -19.23 4.25
N ARG A 186 4.00 -18.42 4.14
CA ARG A 186 3.18 -18.29 2.93
C ARG A 186 2.65 -16.88 2.79
N ILE A 187 2.57 -16.42 1.55
CA ILE A 187 1.95 -15.14 1.17
C ILE A 187 1.05 -15.37 -0.03
N GLY A 188 -0.09 -14.70 -0.05
CA GLY A 188 -0.97 -14.67 -1.21
C GLY A 188 -0.33 -13.98 -2.43
N SER A 189 -1.07 -13.89 -3.52
CA SER A 189 -0.55 -13.49 -4.83
C SER A 189 -0.09 -12.04 -4.95
N ASP A 190 -0.49 -11.15 -4.04
CA ASP A 190 -0.17 -9.72 -4.12
C ASP A 190 0.77 -9.26 -3.01
N ARG A 191 2.07 -9.53 -3.20
CA ARG A 191 3.11 -9.10 -2.25
C ARG A 191 3.21 -7.57 -2.15
N LEU A 192 2.98 -6.84 -3.26
CA LEU A 192 3.05 -5.38 -3.26
C LEU A 192 1.95 -4.75 -2.41
N ASN A 193 0.78 -5.37 -2.32
CA ASN A 193 -0.25 -4.98 -1.36
C ASN A 193 0.26 -5.02 0.09
N VAL A 194 1.00 -6.07 0.46
CA VAL A 194 1.58 -6.20 1.81
C VAL A 194 2.65 -5.14 2.06
N VAL A 195 3.42 -4.76 1.05
CA VAL A 195 4.38 -3.65 1.13
C VAL A 195 3.68 -2.30 1.29
N GLY A 196 2.48 -2.13 0.68
CA GLY A 196 1.65 -0.95 0.90
C GLY A 196 0.87 -0.40 -0.29
N LEU A 197 0.99 -0.99 -1.49
CA LEU A 197 0.21 -0.58 -2.67
C LEU A 197 0.07 -1.74 -3.67
N SER A 198 -1.16 -2.21 -3.87
CA SER A 198 -1.46 -3.24 -4.88
C SER A 198 -1.35 -2.69 -6.30
N LYS A 199 -0.45 -3.28 -7.11
CA LYS A 199 -0.31 -2.94 -8.52
C LYS A 199 -1.56 -3.31 -9.31
N SER A 200 -2.15 -4.48 -9.05
CA SER A 200 -3.32 -4.97 -9.77
C SER A 200 -4.55 -4.10 -9.49
N ALA A 201 -4.80 -3.76 -8.23
CA ALA A 201 -5.92 -2.91 -7.84
C ALA A 201 -5.74 -1.47 -8.37
N LEU A 202 -4.53 -0.91 -8.31
CA LEU A 202 -4.22 0.38 -8.92
C LEU A 202 -4.44 0.33 -10.45
N GLY A 203 -4.00 -0.73 -11.11
CA GLY A 203 -4.20 -0.93 -12.55
C GLY A 203 -5.66 -0.90 -12.96
N GLY A 204 -6.53 -1.56 -12.21
CA GLY A 204 -7.98 -1.52 -12.42
C GLY A 204 -8.57 -0.12 -12.31
N LEU A 205 -8.13 0.67 -11.32
CA LEU A 205 -8.57 2.05 -11.15
C LEU A 205 -8.11 2.95 -12.30
N VAL A 206 -6.85 2.82 -12.73
CA VAL A 206 -6.28 3.64 -13.82
C VAL A 206 -6.94 3.32 -15.16
N GLN A 207 -7.21 2.04 -15.44
CA GLN A 207 -7.97 1.65 -16.64
C GLN A 207 -9.35 2.31 -16.68
N GLY A 208 -10.02 2.42 -15.54
CA GLY A 208 -11.30 3.12 -15.42
C GLY A 208 -11.24 4.64 -15.66
N LEU A 209 -10.04 5.25 -15.71
CA LEU A 209 -9.86 6.66 -16.04
C LEU A 209 -9.75 6.92 -17.55
N LEU A 210 -9.36 5.89 -18.31
CA LEU A 210 -9.20 6.04 -19.77
C LEU A 210 -10.57 6.06 -20.44
N PRO A 211 -10.79 6.88 -21.49
CA PRO A 211 -12.00 6.83 -22.29
C PRO A 211 -12.24 5.41 -22.83
N ALA A 212 -13.49 4.97 -22.84
CA ALA A 212 -13.87 3.69 -23.41
C ALA A 212 -13.35 3.56 -24.85
N GLY A 213 -12.48 2.58 -25.13
CA GLY A 213 -11.86 2.37 -26.42
C GLY A 213 -10.41 2.86 -26.57
N SER A 214 -9.81 3.44 -25.53
CA SER A 214 -8.38 3.77 -25.54
C SER A 214 -7.56 2.48 -25.40
N VAL A 215 -7.02 2.00 -26.51
CA VAL A 215 -6.03 0.91 -26.52
C VAL A 215 -4.69 1.51 -26.08
N ALA A 216 -3.99 0.85 -25.18
CA ALA A 216 -2.63 1.23 -24.78
C ALA A 216 -1.76 1.38 -26.04
N PRO A 217 -0.96 2.46 -26.17
CA PRO A 217 -0.02 2.56 -27.27
C PRO A 217 0.97 1.39 -27.16
N ASN A 218 1.01 0.57 -28.22
CA ASN A 218 1.94 -0.54 -28.33
C ASN A 218 3.36 0.04 -28.45
N ARG A 219 4.17 0.00 -27.38
CA ARG A 219 5.57 0.46 -27.37
C ARG A 219 6.55 -0.59 -27.88
N TYR A 220 6.11 -1.43 -28.83
CA TYR A 220 6.99 -2.34 -29.56
C TYR A 220 6.80 -2.14 -31.06
N THR A 221 7.41 -1.12 -31.60
CA THR A 221 7.81 -1.05 -32.99
C THR A 221 9.20 -0.41 -33.05
N ASP A 222 10.15 -1.27 -33.37
CA ASP A 222 11.55 -1.08 -33.80
C ASP A 222 12.56 -0.68 -32.72
#